data_2f80abad13f5da1ca6b4578eaebd0c85
#
_entry.id   2f80abad13f5da1ca6b4578eaebd0c85
#
_cell.length_a   1.000
_cell.length_b   1.000
_cell.length_c   1.000
_cell.angle_alpha   90.00
_cell.angle_beta   90.00
_cell.angle_gamma   90.00
#
_symmetry.space_group_name_H-M   'P 1'
#
loop_
_entity.id
_entity.type
_entity.pdbx_description
1 polymer ?
#
loop_
_entity_poly.entity_id
_entity_poly.type
_entity_poly.pdbx_seq_one_letter_code
_entity_poly.pdbx_strand_id
1 'polypeptide(L)'
;MKNAALKVWLTAAVLIPVAIYAQPRPGNPTTATVITKAEIDKISATEQSQRTRDENAKVVDIGDGWSMELGIIHRASTRNPPPAPAAGGNAQAAAQTIPCGEQMANPPADAIPGAITHDNQTEGYYIVSGGGTAFIDGHVVNGRHSTANPDGGPNGPGCGGLAVGSRKVELKVGDVLIVPPGVIHGWADIPDHVDYLSFRPSHGVMKNGWVNPTIVSK
;
A
#
# COMPACT_ATOMS: atom_id res chain seq x y z
N MET A 1 86.39 9.34 -8.47
CA MET A 1 84.96 9.69 -8.61
C MET A 1 84.17 8.41 -8.67
N LYS A 2 83.41 8.09 -7.58
CA LYS A 2 82.69 6.81 -7.43
C LYS A 2 81.20 7.05 -7.84
N ASN A 3 80.77 6.40 -8.90
CA ASN A 3 79.34 6.45 -9.36
C ASN A 3 78.47 5.54 -8.45
N ALA A 4 77.62 6.13 -7.68
CA ALA A 4 76.55 5.41 -6.93
C ALA A 4 75.37 5.15 -7.83
N ALA A 5 75.13 3.89 -8.16
CA ALA A 5 73.90 3.49 -8.91
C ALA A 5 72.67 3.41 -7.96
N LEU A 6 71.68 4.24 -8.18
CA LEU A 6 70.47 4.26 -7.45
C LEU A 6 69.56 3.08 -7.94
N LYS A 7 69.36 2.06 -7.09
CA LYS A 7 68.43 0.96 -7.38
C LYS A 7 67.00 1.40 -7.01
N VAL A 8 66.21 1.66 -8.01
CA VAL A 8 64.77 1.90 -7.86
C VAL A 8 64.03 0.54 -7.77
N TRP A 9 63.46 0.24 -6.61
CA TRP A 9 62.58 -0.91 -6.44
C TRP A 9 61.16 -0.49 -6.86
N LEU A 10 60.67 -1.00 -8.00
CA LEU A 10 59.25 -0.92 -8.37
C LEU A 10 58.48 -2.01 -7.62
N THR A 11 57.75 -1.63 -6.59
CA THR A 11 56.75 -2.47 -5.97
C THR A 11 55.49 -2.47 -6.84
N ALA A 12 55.24 -3.56 -7.56
CA ALA A 12 53.97 -3.75 -8.25
C ALA A 12 52.88 -4.03 -7.23
N ALA A 13 51.99 -3.08 -7.02
CA ALA A 13 50.77 -3.29 -6.24
C ALA A 13 49.83 -4.17 -7.06
N VAL A 14 49.66 -5.43 -6.66
CA VAL A 14 48.66 -6.34 -7.21
C VAL A 14 47.29 -5.88 -6.65
N LEU A 15 46.51 -5.19 -7.48
CA LEU A 15 45.10 -4.91 -7.21
C LEU A 15 44.32 -6.23 -7.37
N ILE A 16 44.07 -6.92 -6.27
CA ILE A 16 43.12 -8.05 -6.25
C ILE A 16 41.73 -7.42 -6.37
N PRO A 17 40.93 -7.75 -7.42
CA PRO A 17 39.56 -7.30 -7.49
C PRO A 17 38.77 -7.93 -6.34
N VAL A 18 38.44 -7.14 -5.33
CA VAL A 18 37.47 -7.56 -4.31
C VAL A 18 36.13 -7.65 -5.00
N ALA A 19 35.66 -8.87 -5.29
CA ALA A 19 34.31 -9.09 -5.73
C ALA A 19 33.38 -8.65 -4.60
N ILE A 20 32.79 -7.46 -4.74
CA ILE A 20 31.76 -6.95 -3.82
C ILE A 20 30.49 -7.72 -4.14
N TYR A 21 30.28 -8.85 -3.50
CA TYR A 21 28.98 -9.51 -3.51
C TYR A 21 28.01 -8.63 -2.72
N ALA A 22 26.83 -8.34 -3.29
CA ALA A 22 25.77 -7.67 -2.57
C ALA A 22 25.34 -8.57 -1.40
N GLN A 23 25.75 -8.21 -0.21
CA GLN A 23 25.35 -8.89 1.03
C GLN A 23 24.18 -8.13 1.66
N PRO A 24 23.24 -8.83 2.32
CA PRO A 24 22.26 -8.16 3.14
C PRO A 24 22.94 -7.24 4.15
N ARG A 25 22.41 -6.04 4.34
CA ARG A 25 22.93 -5.13 5.36
C ARG A 25 22.72 -5.75 6.74
N PRO A 26 23.65 -5.56 7.70
CA PRO A 26 23.46 -6.01 9.07
C PRO A 26 22.12 -5.52 9.64
N GLY A 27 21.32 -6.43 10.20
CA GLY A 27 20.01 -6.11 10.74
C GLY A 27 18.85 -6.18 9.77
N ASN A 28 19.11 -6.30 8.46
CA ASN A 28 18.04 -6.50 7.47
C ASN A 28 17.68 -7.99 7.30
N PRO A 29 16.44 -8.29 6.83
CA PRO A 29 16.03 -9.65 6.54
C PRO A 29 16.97 -10.34 5.54
N THR A 30 17.28 -11.60 5.80
CA THR A 30 18.17 -12.42 4.94
C THR A 30 17.39 -13.48 4.14
N THR A 31 16.08 -13.58 4.36
CA THR A 31 15.20 -14.56 3.71
C THR A 31 14.07 -13.87 2.99
N ALA A 32 13.70 -14.39 1.80
CA ALA A 32 12.53 -13.94 1.08
C ALA A 32 11.25 -14.52 1.68
N THR A 33 10.16 -13.76 1.58
CA THR A 33 8.81 -14.22 1.93
C THR A 33 8.03 -14.54 0.66
N VAL A 34 7.41 -15.72 0.64
CA VAL A 34 6.47 -16.11 -0.42
C VAL A 34 5.05 -15.95 0.11
N ILE A 35 4.20 -15.30 -0.69
CA ILE A 35 2.74 -15.30 -0.52
C ILE A 35 2.19 -16.11 -1.69
N THR A 36 1.68 -17.30 -1.39
CA THR A 36 1.26 -18.24 -2.42
C THR A 36 -0.12 -17.90 -2.97
N LYS A 37 -0.41 -18.34 -4.20
CA LYS A 37 -1.76 -18.25 -4.76
C LYS A 37 -2.81 -18.87 -3.84
N ALA A 38 -2.50 -20.00 -3.22
CA ALA A 38 -3.41 -20.67 -2.29
C ALA A 38 -3.75 -19.82 -1.07
N GLU A 39 -2.79 -19.05 -0.54
CA GLU A 39 -3.05 -18.08 0.55
C GLU A 39 -3.93 -16.92 0.07
N ILE A 40 -3.65 -16.38 -1.12
CA ILE A 40 -4.46 -15.32 -1.74
C ILE A 40 -5.89 -15.80 -1.95
N ASP A 41 -6.07 -16.99 -2.57
CA ASP A 41 -7.39 -17.58 -2.82
C ASP A 41 -8.17 -17.80 -1.52
N LYS A 42 -7.49 -18.25 -0.46
CA LYS A 42 -8.12 -18.52 0.84
C LYS A 42 -8.65 -17.23 1.48
N ILE A 43 -7.91 -16.11 1.37
CA ILE A 43 -8.37 -14.80 1.82
C ILE A 43 -9.51 -14.31 0.93
N SER A 44 -9.38 -14.45 -0.39
CA SER A 44 -10.40 -14.02 -1.35
C SER A 44 -11.72 -14.79 -1.20
N ALA A 45 -11.68 -16.02 -0.70
CA ALA A 45 -12.86 -16.85 -0.47
C ALA A 45 -13.64 -16.48 0.80
N THR A 46 -13.08 -15.64 1.70
CA THR A 46 -13.82 -15.16 2.86
C THR A 46 -14.94 -14.23 2.41
N GLU A 47 -16.14 -14.46 2.90
CA GLU A 47 -17.44 -13.93 2.46
C GLU A 47 -17.46 -12.69 1.55
N GLN A 48 -17.95 -12.87 0.32
CA GLN A 48 -18.08 -11.81 -0.70
C GLN A 48 -19.28 -10.88 -0.49
N SER A 49 -19.99 -10.96 0.62
CA SER A 49 -21.18 -10.13 0.88
C SER A 49 -20.85 -8.66 1.14
N GLN A 50 -19.59 -8.29 1.21
CA GLN A 50 -19.16 -6.93 1.50
C GLN A 50 -18.94 -6.13 0.22
N ARG A 51 -19.40 -4.86 0.23
CA ARG A 51 -19.16 -3.90 -0.86
C ARG A 51 -17.69 -3.67 -1.14
N THR A 52 -16.88 -3.82 -0.12
CA THR A 52 -15.44 -3.66 -0.17
C THR A 52 -14.82 -4.69 0.75
N ARG A 53 -13.88 -5.47 0.22
CA ARG A 53 -12.92 -6.21 1.02
C ARG A 53 -11.58 -5.55 0.82
N ASP A 54 -10.87 -5.34 1.89
CA ASP A 54 -9.50 -4.87 1.89
C ASP A 54 -8.79 -5.57 3.04
N GLU A 55 -8.07 -6.63 2.75
CA GLU A 55 -7.39 -7.46 3.73
C GLU A 55 -5.94 -7.64 3.37
N ASN A 56 -5.04 -7.45 4.34
CA ASN A 56 -3.64 -7.80 4.16
C ASN A 56 -3.45 -9.31 4.27
N ALA A 57 -2.57 -9.86 3.43
CA ALA A 57 -2.12 -11.25 3.56
C ALA A 57 -1.02 -11.38 4.60
N LYS A 58 0.04 -10.59 4.44
CA LYS A 58 1.21 -10.55 5.32
C LYS A 58 1.79 -9.14 5.36
N VAL A 59 2.41 -8.80 6.49
CA VAL A 59 3.27 -7.63 6.67
C VAL A 59 4.70 -8.11 6.78
N VAL A 60 5.51 -7.85 5.77
CA VAL A 60 6.86 -8.36 5.63
C VAL A 60 7.87 -7.26 5.94
N ASP A 61 8.82 -7.55 6.81
CA ASP A 61 9.98 -6.69 7.00
C ASP A 61 10.84 -6.69 5.72
N ILE A 62 11.11 -5.52 5.17
CA ILE A 62 11.99 -5.36 4.00
C ILE A 62 13.29 -4.61 4.34
N GLY A 63 13.54 -4.38 5.63
CA GLY A 63 14.76 -3.76 6.13
C GLY A 63 14.67 -2.26 6.32
N ASP A 64 15.65 -1.71 7.03
CA ASP A 64 15.78 -0.27 7.30
C ASP A 64 14.49 0.37 7.92
N GLY A 65 13.71 -0.40 8.69
CA GLY A 65 12.46 0.03 9.29
C GLY A 65 11.26 0.08 8.34
N TRP A 66 11.42 -0.42 7.11
CA TRP A 66 10.34 -0.52 6.14
C TRP A 66 9.63 -1.86 6.20
N SER A 67 8.32 -1.80 5.96
CA SER A 67 7.45 -2.96 5.79
C SER A 67 6.90 -2.99 4.37
N MET A 68 6.61 -4.18 3.86
CA MET A 68 5.82 -4.40 2.66
C MET A 68 4.58 -5.22 3.02
N GLU A 69 3.42 -4.69 2.74
CA GLU A 69 2.15 -5.39 2.87
C GLU A 69 1.66 -5.82 1.49
N LEU A 70 0.97 -6.94 1.44
CA LEU A 70 0.17 -7.33 0.29
C LEU A 70 -1.30 -7.29 0.68
N GLY A 71 -2.00 -6.28 0.21
CA GLY A 71 -3.45 -6.15 0.29
C GLY A 71 -4.13 -6.96 -0.82
N ILE A 72 -5.22 -7.63 -0.46
CA ILE A 72 -6.10 -8.36 -1.38
C ILE A 72 -7.44 -7.65 -1.35
N ILE A 73 -7.77 -6.99 -2.45
CA ILE A 73 -8.89 -6.07 -2.49
C ILE A 73 -9.95 -6.55 -3.47
N HIS A 74 -11.19 -6.51 -3.01
CA HIS A 74 -12.39 -6.64 -3.84
C HIS A 74 -13.28 -5.42 -3.62
N ARG A 75 -13.76 -4.82 -4.69
CA ARG A 75 -14.79 -3.78 -4.65
C ARG A 75 -15.93 -4.15 -5.59
N ALA A 76 -17.14 -4.18 -5.04
CA ALA A 76 -18.34 -4.46 -5.82
C ALA A 76 -18.74 -3.25 -6.67
N SER A 77 -19.72 -3.48 -7.54
CA SER A 77 -20.31 -2.44 -8.38
C SER A 77 -20.80 -1.23 -7.58
N THR A 78 -20.45 -0.04 -8.06
CA THR A 78 -21.03 1.22 -7.55
C THR A 78 -22.42 1.49 -8.12
N ARG A 79 -22.78 0.84 -9.25
CA ARG A 79 -24.07 0.99 -9.91
C ARG A 79 -25.17 0.13 -9.27
N ASN A 80 -24.79 -1.09 -8.86
CA ASN A 80 -25.66 -2.04 -8.17
C ASN A 80 -24.96 -2.59 -6.92
N PRO A 81 -24.71 -1.74 -5.90
CA PRO A 81 -23.97 -2.18 -4.74
C PRO A 81 -24.76 -3.24 -3.96
N PRO A 82 -24.10 -4.28 -3.45
CA PRO A 82 -24.72 -5.21 -2.51
C PRO A 82 -25.35 -4.47 -1.32
N PRO A 83 -26.31 -5.08 -0.61
CA PRO A 83 -26.84 -4.51 0.62
C PRO A 83 -25.71 -4.08 1.57
N ALA A 84 -25.87 -2.95 2.22
CA ALA A 84 -24.93 -2.56 3.27
C ALA A 84 -24.92 -3.64 4.36
N PRO A 85 -23.74 -3.97 4.95
CA PRO A 85 -23.68 -4.86 6.10
C PRO A 85 -24.63 -4.34 7.18
N ALA A 86 -25.31 -5.25 7.90
CA ALA A 86 -26.09 -4.86 9.06
C ALA A 86 -25.18 -4.05 10.02
N ALA A 87 -25.71 -2.95 10.55
CA ALA A 87 -24.98 -2.08 11.47
C ALA A 87 -24.44 -2.92 12.65
N GLY A 88 -23.11 -3.11 12.70
CA GLY A 88 -22.46 -3.98 13.68
C GLY A 88 -21.20 -4.69 13.19
N GLY A 89 -21.02 -4.79 11.86
CA GLY A 89 -19.78 -5.34 11.26
C GLY A 89 -18.78 -4.23 10.98
N ASN A 90 -17.63 -4.25 11.65
CA ASN A 90 -16.55 -3.28 11.57
C ASN A 90 -16.94 -1.85 12.02
N ALA A 91 -17.38 -1.72 13.27
CA ALA A 91 -17.05 -0.55 14.04
C ALA A 91 -15.51 -0.53 14.16
N GLN A 92 -14.84 -0.06 13.13
CA GLN A 92 -13.55 0.58 13.34
C GLN A 92 -13.85 1.60 14.43
N ALA A 93 -13.44 1.27 15.63
CA ALA A 93 -13.72 2.05 16.84
C ALA A 93 -13.57 3.50 16.42
N ALA A 94 -14.51 4.35 16.83
CA ALA A 94 -14.49 5.78 16.56
C ALA A 94 -13.17 6.34 17.13
N ALA A 95 -12.08 6.02 16.46
CA ALA A 95 -10.78 6.63 16.66
C ALA A 95 -11.03 8.11 16.46
N GLN A 96 -10.63 8.91 17.39
CA GLN A 96 -10.85 10.36 17.42
C GLN A 96 -10.58 10.92 16.03
N THR A 97 -11.66 11.20 15.30
CA THR A 97 -11.57 11.68 13.92
C THR A 97 -11.24 13.16 13.97
N ILE A 98 -9.96 13.46 13.82
CA ILE A 98 -9.48 14.84 13.75
C ILE A 98 -9.84 15.37 12.35
N PRO A 99 -10.39 16.59 12.22
CA PRO A 99 -10.60 17.19 10.91
C PRO A 99 -9.27 17.25 10.12
N CYS A 100 -9.32 16.90 8.85
CA CYS A 100 -8.18 16.99 7.92
C CYS A 100 -8.65 17.51 6.55
N GLY A 101 -7.71 18.04 5.77
CA GLY A 101 -8.04 18.76 4.56
C GLY A 101 -8.74 20.10 4.84
N GLU A 102 -9.13 20.79 3.80
CA GLU A 102 -9.87 22.04 3.90
C GLU A 102 -11.29 21.80 4.43
N GLN A 103 -11.73 22.60 5.40
CA GLN A 103 -13.08 22.51 5.95
C GLN A 103 -13.97 23.60 5.32
N MET A 104 -14.96 23.18 4.52
CA MET A 104 -15.85 24.07 3.76
C MET A 104 -17.31 23.85 4.15
N ALA A 105 -18.04 24.94 4.41
CA ALA A 105 -19.49 24.87 4.66
C ALA A 105 -20.27 24.42 3.39
N ASN A 106 -19.78 24.83 2.22
CA ASN A 106 -20.39 24.54 0.93
C ASN A 106 -19.31 23.95 -0.01
N PRO A 107 -19.04 22.66 0.02
CA PRO A 107 -18.10 22.04 -0.91
C PRO A 107 -18.61 22.16 -2.36
N PRO A 108 -17.71 22.14 -3.35
CA PRO A 108 -18.10 22.14 -4.76
C PRO A 108 -19.11 21.03 -5.08
N ALA A 109 -20.07 21.30 -5.96
CA ALA A 109 -21.11 20.34 -6.31
C ALA A 109 -20.58 19.10 -7.05
N ASP A 110 -19.41 19.19 -7.65
CA ASP A 110 -18.68 18.12 -8.34
C ASP A 110 -17.67 17.40 -7.45
N ALA A 111 -17.61 17.71 -6.15
CA ALA A 111 -16.77 17.00 -5.20
C ALA A 111 -17.14 15.52 -5.11
N ILE A 112 -16.14 14.63 -5.23
CA ILE A 112 -16.36 13.19 -5.30
C ILE A 112 -16.23 12.58 -3.89
N PRO A 113 -17.24 11.85 -3.38
CA PRO A 113 -17.15 11.20 -2.08
C PRO A 113 -16.23 9.98 -2.10
N GLY A 114 -15.74 9.60 -0.91
CA GLY A 114 -14.91 8.41 -0.75
C GLY A 114 -13.43 8.61 -1.08
N ALA A 115 -12.96 9.86 -1.09
CA ALA A 115 -11.53 10.15 -1.18
C ALA A 115 -10.80 9.65 0.05
N ILE A 116 -9.64 9.03 -0.17
CA ILE A 116 -8.70 8.64 0.89
C ILE A 116 -7.28 9.04 0.54
N THR A 117 -6.47 9.26 1.57
CA THR A 117 -5.01 9.36 1.50
C THR A 117 -4.39 8.47 2.56
N HIS A 118 -3.11 8.14 2.42
CA HIS A 118 -2.32 7.49 3.46
C HIS A 118 -1.13 8.36 3.82
N ASP A 119 -0.84 8.54 5.11
CA ASP A 119 0.21 9.48 5.54
C ASP A 119 1.61 8.97 5.21
N ASN A 120 1.90 7.70 5.52
CA ASN A 120 3.24 7.11 5.41
C ASN A 120 3.23 5.76 4.66
N GLN A 121 2.25 5.56 3.79
CA GLN A 121 2.08 4.34 3.03
C GLN A 121 1.86 4.68 1.56
N THR A 122 2.65 4.09 0.68
CA THR A 122 2.37 4.06 -0.76
C THR A 122 1.40 2.93 -1.04
N GLU A 123 0.49 3.10 -1.99
CA GLU A 123 -0.29 2.01 -2.53
C GLU A 123 0.06 1.75 -4.00
N GLY A 124 0.41 0.51 -4.31
CA GLY A 124 0.64 0.05 -5.68
C GLY A 124 -0.42 -0.95 -6.09
N TYR A 125 -1.38 -0.57 -6.94
CA TYR A 125 -2.40 -1.48 -7.44
C TYR A 125 -1.92 -2.25 -8.65
N TYR A 126 -2.27 -3.53 -8.71
CA TYR A 126 -2.23 -4.35 -9.92
C TYR A 126 -3.61 -4.97 -10.13
N ILE A 127 -4.31 -4.54 -11.18
CA ILE A 127 -5.69 -4.97 -11.44
C ILE A 127 -5.68 -6.41 -11.97
N VAL A 128 -6.35 -7.32 -11.26
CA VAL A 128 -6.38 -8.75 -11.59
C VAL A 128 -7.72 -9.21 -12.18
N SER A 129 -8.82 -8.49 -11.90
CA SER A 129 -10.15 -8.81 -12.42
C SER A 129 -11.02 -7.56 -12.47
N GLY A 130 -11.97 -7.50 -13.41
CA GLY A 130 -12.87 -6.36 -13.56
C GLY A 130 -12.18 -5.08 -13.95
N GLY A 131 -12.65 -3.96 -13.39
CA GLY A 131 -12.12 -2.62 -13.65
C GLY A 131 -13.12 -1.52 -13.37
N GLY A 132 -12.73 -0.28 -13.61
CA GLY A 132 -13.57 0.89 -13.41
C GLY A 132 -12.82 2.20 -13.54
N THR A 133 -13.52 3.27 -13.23
CA THR A 133 -12.98 4.63 -13.22
C THR A 133 -12.49 4.99 -11.82
N ALA A 134 -11.19 5.05 -11.63
CA ALA A 134 -10.58 5.64 -10.43
C ALA A 134 -10.55 7.16 -10.54
N PHE A 135 -10.55 7.86 -9.39
CA PHE A 135 -10.14 9.26 -9.30
C PHE A 135 -8.87 9.37 -8.46
N ILE A 136 -7.97 10.22 -8.90
CA ILE A 136 -6.65 10.42 -8.27
C ILE A 136 -6.28 11.91 -8.31
N ASP A 137 -5.30 12.29 -7.48
CA ASP A 137 -4.82 13.67 -7.37
C ASP A 137 -5.87 14.64 -6.80
N GLY A 138 -5.59 15.95 -6.79
CA GLY A 138 -6.45 16.95 -6.17
C GLY A 138 -6.21 17.11 -4.65
N HIS A 139 -7.24 17.44 -3.88
CA HIS A 139 -7.16 17.62 -2.44
C HIS A 139 -8.43 17.17 -1.70
N VAL A 140 -8.27 16.83 -0.43
CA VAL A 140 -9.40 16.43 0.43
C VAL A 140 -10.10 17.66 0.99
N VAL A 141 -11.43 17.65 0.94
CA VAL A 141 -12.30 18.64 1.58
C VAL A 141 -13.20 17.92 2.58
N ASN A 142 -13.46 18.58 3.73
CA ASN A 142 -14.29 18.07 4.82
C ASN A 142 -13.87 16.67 5.30
N GLY A 143 -12.57 16.42 5.27
CA GLY A 143 -12.01 15.14 5.64
C GLY A 143 -11.96 14.91 7.14
N ARG A 144 -11.80 13.62 7.48
CA ARG A 144 -11.54 13.12 8.83
C ARG A 144 -10.30 12.23 8.79
N HIS A 145 -9.36 12.54 9.68
CA HIS A 145 -8.14 11.76 9.82
C HIS A 145 -8.40 10.53 10.69
N SER A 146 -8.00 9.36 10.20
CA SER A 146 -8.01 8.11 10.95
C SER A 146 -6.62 7.76 11.44
N THR A 147 -6.53 7.13 12.60
CA THR A 147 -5.27 6.57 13.11
C THR A 147 -5.07 5.15 12.60
N ALA A 148 -3.80 4.72 12.49
CA ALA A 148 -3.48 3.35 12.12
C ALA A 148 -4.05 2.35 13.13
N ASN A 149 -4.44 1.18 12.64
CA ASN A 149 -4.61 0.00 13.47
C ASN A 149 -3.28 -0.80 13.46
N PRO A 150 -2.45 -0.74 14.50
CA PRO A 150 -1.17 -1.43 14.53
C PRO A 150 -1.29 -2.96 14.53
N ASP A 151 -2.48 -3.49 14.81
CA ASP A 151 -2.75 -4.93 14.89
C ASP A 151 -3.17 -5.56 13.55
N GLY A 152 -2.72 -4.98 12.42
CA GLY A 152 -2.91 -5.57 11.10
C GLY A 152 -4.16 -5.09 10.35
N GLY A 153 -4.66 -3.91 10.68
CA GLY A 153 -5.68 -3.25 9.85
C GLY A 153 -5.18 -3.04 8.42
N PRO A 154 -6.09 -2.91 7.44
CA PRO A 154 -5.70 -2.89 6.03
C PRO A 154 -4.90 -1.65 5.64
N ASN A 155 -4.98 -0.57 6.40
CA ASN A 155 -4.36 0.69 6.04
C ASN A 155 -3.73 1.39 7.23
N GLY A 156 -2.68 2.17 6.98
CA GLY A 156 -2.10 3.11 7.93
C GLY A 156 -2.99 4.33 8.19
N PRO A 157 -2.48 5.29 8.98
CA PRO A 157 -3.18 6.56 9.20
C PRO A 157 -3.36 7.32 7.88
N GLY A 158 -4.46 8.07 7.78
CA GLY A 158 -4.77 8.82 6.58
C GLY A 158 -5.98 9.73 6.72
N CYS A 159 -6.26 10.51 5.70
CA CYS A 159 -7.38 11.44 5.64
C CYS A 159 -8.43 10.93 4.65
N GLY A 160 -9.68 10.80 5.09
CA GLY A 160 -10.80 10.43 4.22
C GLY A 160 -11.84 11.54 4.14
N GLY A 161 -12.38 11.82 2.94
CA GLY A 161 -13.36 12.91 2.76
C GLY A 161 -13.90 13.01 1.36
N LEU A 162 -14.10 14.25 0.89
CA LEU A 162 -14.49 14.57 -0.47
C LEU A 162 -13.24 14.93 -1.28
N ALA A 163 -13.16 14.44 -2.53
CA ALA A 163 -12.10 14.83 -3.48
C ALA A 163 -12.53 16.04 -4.29
N VAL A 164 -11.67 17.04 -4.38
CA VAL A 164 -11.84 18.21 -5.23
C VAL A 164 -10.63 18.35 -6.15
N GLY A 165 -10.87 18.66 -7.43
CA GLY A 165 -9.81 18.83 -8.43
C GLY A 165 -9.13 17.53 -8.85
N SER A 166 -9.72 16.38 -8.57
CA SER A 166 -9.21 15.07 -8.98
C SER A 166 -9.41 14.83 -10.47
N ARG A 167 -8.50 14.06 -11.08
CA ARG A 167 -8.68 13.54 -12.44
C ARG A 167 -9.18 12.09 -12.40
N LYS A 168 -9.95 11.72 -13.39
CA LYS A 168 -10.48 10.36 -13.57
C LYS A 168 -9.59 9.56 -14.49
N VAL A 169 -9.39 8.27 -14.16
CA VAL A 169 -8.55 7.32 -14.92
C VAL A 169 -9.28 6.00 -15.02
N GLU A 170 -9.45 5.49 -16.25
CA GLU A 170 -9.93 4.13 -16.46
C GLU A 170 -8.82 3.13 -16.13
N LEU A 171 -9.16 2.14 -15.30
CA LEU A 171 -8.28 1.03 -14.94
C LEU A 171 -8.95 -0.29 -15.30
N LYS A 172 -8.18 -1.19 -15.90
CA LYS A 172 -8.60 -2.52 -16.35
C LYS A 172 -7.54 -3.56 -16.02
N VAL A 173 -7.87 -4.83 -16.21
CA VAL A 173 -6.96 -5.95 -15.96
C VAL A 173 -5.60 -5.73 -16.61
N GLY A 174 -4.54 -5.88 -15.82
CA GLY A 174 -3.15 -5.67 -16.20
C GLY A 174 -2.62 -4.25 -15.96
N ASP A 175 -3.49 -3.27 -15.71
CA ASP A 175 -3.04 -1.91 -15.39
C ASP A 175 -2.43 -1.85 -13.98
N VAL A 176 -1.48 -0.93 -13.82
CA VAL A 176 -0.84 -0.61 -12.54
C VAL A 176 -1.10 0.85 -12.20
N LEU A 177 -1.48 1.12 -10.96
CA LEU A 177 -1.56 2.45 -10.38
C LEU A 177 -0.61 2.54 -9.19
N ILE A 178 0.21 3.57 -9.10
CA ILE A 178 1.05 3.85 -7.93
C ILE A 178 0.59 5.16 -7.30
N VAL A 179 0.19 5.10 -6.04
CA VAL A 179 -0.30 6.23 -5.26
C VAL A 179 0.70 6.54 -4.14
N PRO A 180 1.47 7.60 -4.25
CA PRO A 180 2.38 8.04 -3.19
C PRO A 180 1.63 8.45 -1.91
N PRO A 181 2.31 8.48 -0.74
CA PRO A 181 1.72 9.00 0.49
C PRO A 181 1.13 10.40 0.30
N GLY A 182 -0.01 10.66 0.91
CA GLY A 182 -0.72 11.95 0.83
C GLY A 182 -1.50 12.18 -0.46
N VAL A 183 -1.32 11.36 -1.49
CA VAL A 183 -2.06 11.52 -2.75
C VAL A 183 -3.46 10.94 -2.62
N ILE A 184 -4.47 11.72 -3.02
CA ILE A 184 -5.87 11.30 -3.05
C ILE A 184 -6.07 10.21 -4.08
N HIS A 185 -6.89 9.23 -3.70
CA HIS A 185 -7.38 8.20 -4.60
C HIS A 185 -8.72 7.64 -4.13
N GLY A 186 -9.40 6.97 -5.06
CA GLY A 186 -10.67 6.30 -4.83
C GLY A 186 -11.30 5.83 -6.14
N TRP A 187 -12.50 5.29 -6.06
CA TRP A 187 -13.24 4.80 -7.21
C TRP A 187 -14.49 5.64 -7.45
N ALA A 188 -14.59 6.24 -8.64
CA ALA A 188 -15.76 7.04 -9.05
C ALA A 188 -16.86 6.16 -9.62
N ASP A 189 -16.51 5.13 -10.39
CA ASP A 189 -17.46 4.20 -11.01
C ASP A 189 -16.83 2.82 -11.18
N ILE A 190 -17.55 1.82 -10.72
CA ILE A 190 -17.23 0.40 -10.92
C ILE A 190 -18.48 -0.24 -11.52
N PRO A 191 -18.47 -0.56 -12.84
CA PRO A 191 -19.66 -1.11 -13.51
C PRO A 191 -20.13 -2.44 -12.94
N ASP A 192 -19.21 -3.35 -12.65
CA ASP A 192 -19.46 -4.70 -12.13
C ASP A 192 -18.67 -4.94 -10.84
N HIS A 193 -17.38 -5.15 -10.95
CA HIS A 193 -16.47 -5.28 -9.82
C HIS A 193 -15.05 -4.85 -10.22
N VAL A 194 -14.18 -4.70 -9.24
CA VAL A 194 -12.73 -4.64 -9.45
C VAL A 194 -12.01 -5.39 -8.35
N ASP A 195 -11.12 -6.31 -8.74
CA ASP A 195 -10.19 -6.99 -7.84
C ASP A 195 -8.78 -6.56 -8.16
N TYR A 196 -8.00 -6.30 -7.14
CA TYR A 196 -6.60 -5.94 -7.32
C TYR A 196 -5.74 -6.35 -6.12
N LEU A 197 -4.47 -6.59 -6.41
CA LEU A 197 -3.44 -6.70 -5.38
C LEU A 197 -2.91 -5.30 -5.09
N SER A 198 -2.75 -4.97 -3.82
CA SER A 198 -2.18 -3.72 -3.39
C SER A 198 -0.85 -3.97 -2.67
N PHE A 199 0.25 -3.54 -3.30
CA PHE A 199 1.58 -3.54 -2.71
C PHE A 199 1.77 -2.26 -1.91
N ARG A 200 1.99 -2.38 -0.61
CA ARG A 200 1.96 -1.24 0.33
C ARG A 200 3.26 -1.12 1.11
N PRO A 201 4.31 -0.54 0.52
CA PRO A 201 5.49 -0.18 1.29
C PRO A 201 5.15 0.95 2.28
N SER A 202 5.52 0.74 3.54
CA SER A 202 5.28 1.71 4.61
C SER A 202 6.46 1.76 5.59
N HIS A 203 6.62 2.87 6.31
CA HIS A 203 7.66 3.04 7.31
C HIS A 203 7.05 3.33 8.68
N GLY A 204 7.26 2.41 9.62
CA GLY A 204 6.80 2.58 11.01
C GLY A 204 5.28 2.58 11.20
N VAL A 205 4.52 2.07 10.22
CA VAL A 205 3.05 2.08 10.25
C VAL A 205 2.49 0.75 10.73
N MET A 206 3.00 -0.35 10.15
CA MET A 206 2.45 -1.68 10.39
C MET A 206 3.43 -2.56 11.16
N LYS A 207 2.88 -3.56 11.87
CA LYS A 207 3.66 -4.50 12.66
C LYS A 207 4.26 -5.58 11.77
N ASN A 208 5.59 -5.54 11.59
CA ASN A 208 6.33 -6.58 10.88
C ASN A 208 6.03 -7.99 11.43
N GLY A 209 5.91 -8.96 10.52
CA GLY A 209 5.63 -10.35 10.85
C GLY A 209 4.14 -10.65 11.10
N TRP A 210 3.26 -9.68 10.92
CA TRP A 210 1.82 -9.95 10.97
C TRP A 210 1.40 -10.84 9.77
N VAL A 211 0.54 -11.82 10.06
CA VAL A 211 0.00 -12.77 9.07
C VAL A 211 -1.51 -12.82 9.24
N ASN A 212 -2.24 -12.78 8.13
CA ASN A 212 -3.71 -12.88 8.16
C ASN A 212 -4.14 -14.17 8.87
N PRO A 213 -5.01 -14.10 9.89
CA PRO A 213 -5.46 -15.28 10.62
C PRO A 213 -6.10 -16.36 9.76
N THR A 214 -6.69 -15.97 8.62
CA THR A 214 -7.31 -16.90 7.66
C THR A 214 -6.30 -17.87 7.06
N ILE A 215 -5.04 -17.46 6.89
CA ILE A 215 -3.99 -18.29 6.27
C ILE A 215 -3.02 -18.90 7.28
N VAL A 216 -3.12 -18.57 8.55
CA VAL A 216 -2.36 -19.26 9.60
C VAL A 216 -2.84 -20.70 9.65
N SER A 217 -1.92 -21.66 9.39
CA SER A 217 -2.23 -23.10 9.58
C SER A 217 -2.50 -23.36 11.07
N LYS A 218 -3.64 -23.99 11.35
CA LYS A 218 -3.92 -24.56 12.67
C LYS A 218 -3.10 -25.81 12.88
#